data_b570463a022a2c1ac95bb704cc67d5be
#
_entry.id   b570463a022a2c1ac95bb704cc67d5be
#
_cell.length_a   1.000
_cell.length_b   1.000
_cell.length_c   1.000
_cell.angle_alpha   90.00
_cell.angle_beta   90.00
_cell.angle_gamma   90.00
#
_symmetry.space_group_name_H-M   'P 1'
#
loop_
_entity.id
_entity.type
_entity.pdbx_description
1 polymer ?
#
loop_
_entity_poly.entity_id
_entity_poly.type
_entity_poly.pdbx_seq_one_letter_code
_entity_poly.pdbx_strand_id
1 'polypeptide(L)'
;MGTMTADALSFRGITAMTEEQQAIVETARAFADEHVRPFAAQWDRDSHFEPSLVPKLGELGFLGMLLPEEYGGLGLDAKSYLLALEEIAAADASVAVMMSVHNSLPTQMLNTHGTEAQKRRFLEPLAKGELLGAFALSEADAGSDASAIRCQAVRDGDDWIVNGSKAWITSGTHAGVIIAMVRTDTPEARRKSKGISAFILTPDLPGFHVGKKEDKLGMRASPTVTLTFDNMRVPGDRMLGAEGMGFIYAMQSLVHGRLGIAAQAIGIARAAFEAAAAYANERKQFGKPIAEFQGVQFKLADMATRITAARALLHETASAKAAGADVDAQASMCKLFASETAMWVTTQAIQVFGGYGYVKEYPVEKYFRDAKVTEIYEGTSEVQRIVIGRAVSAGV
;
A
#
# COMPACT_ATOMS: atom_id res chain seq x y z
N MET A 1 32.62 -16.92 20.06
CA MET A 1 31.32 -16.75 19.38
C MET A 1 31.33 -15.36 18.81
N GLY A 2 31.45 -15.24 17.48
CA GLY A 2 31.48 -13.93 16.82
C GLY A 2 30.18 -13.20 17.04
N THR A 3 30.27 -11.92 17.37
CA THR A 3 29.13 -11.00 17.38
C THR A 3 28.52 -11.00 15.97
N MET A 4 27.32 -11.58 15.82
CA MET A 4 26.54 -11.43 14.61
C MET A 4 26.21 -9.94 14.48
N THR A 5 26.80 -9.26 13.51
CA THR A 5 26.46 -7.90 13.17
C THR A 5 25.01 -7.85 12.64
N ALA A 6 24.35 -6.71 12.71
CA ALA A 6 23.00 -6.52 12.17
C ALA A 6 22.88 -6.98 10.70
N ASP A 7 23.97 -6.94 9.94
CA ASP A 7 24.09 -7.50 8.59
C ASP A 7 23.98 -9.04 8.52
N ALA A 8 24.32 -9.78 9.56
CA ALA A 8 24.19 -11.24 9.59
C ALA A 8 22.74 -11.69 9.83
N LEU A 9 21.89 -10.81 10.39
CA LEU A 9 20.44 -10.96 10.44
C LEU A 9 19.74 -10.41 9.19
N SER A 10 20.50 -9.93 8.21
CA SER A 10 19.91 -9.56 6.93
C SER A 10 19.35 -10.85 6.32
N PHE A 11 18.03 -10.97 6.34
CA PHE A 11 17.24 -12.03 5.70
C PHE A 11 17.44 -12.10 4.17
N ARG A 12 18.60 -11.67 3.69
CA ARG A 12 18.99 -11.59 2.27
C ARG A 12 19.15 -12.96 1.61
N GLY A 13 19.11 -14.07 2.36
CA GLY A 13 19.61 -15.33 1.89
C GLY A 13 18.62 -16.36 1.38
N ILE A 14 17.30 -16.17 1.55
CA ILE A 14 16.34 -17.23 1.20
C ILE A 14 15.82 -17.11 -0.24
N THR A 15 15.72 -15.91 -0.78
CA THR A 15 15.38 -15.69 -2.18
C THR A 15 16.55 -15.02 -2.89
N ALA A 16 17.13 -15.70 -3.86
CA ALA A 16 18.17 -15.10 -4.70
C ALA A 16 17.64 -13.84 -5.36
N MET A 17 18.39 -12.74 -5.26
CA MET A 17 18.17 -11.51 -5.98
C MET A 17 19.14 -11.41 -7.15
N THR A 18 18.71 -10.85 -8.26
CA THR A 18 19.60 -10.45 -9.34
C THR A 18 20.45 -9.24 -8.90
N GLU A 19 21.52 -8.94 -9.63
CA GLU A 19 22.34 -7.75 -9.36
C GLU A 19 21.48 -6.46 -9.47
N GLU A 20 20.58 -6.40 -10.45
CA GLU A 20 19.63 -5.30 -10.60
C GLU A 20 18.70 -5.16 -9.38
N GLN A 21 18.10 -6.25 -8.91
CA GLN A 21 17.25 -6.25 -7.71
C GLN A 21 18.03 -5.82 -6.47
N GLN A 22 19.29 -6.19 -6.35
CA GLN A 22 20.15 -5.76 -5.26
C GLN A 22 20.43 -4.26 -5.33
N ALA A 23 20.73 -3.72 -6.51
CA ALA A 23 20.93 -2.28 -6.70
C ALA A 23 19.67 -1.48 -6.37
N ILE A 24 18.49 -1.98 -6.74
CA ILE A 24 17.18 -1.36 -6.39
C ILE A 24 16.99 -1.32 -4.87
N VAL A 25 17.26 -2.42 -4.17
CA VAL A 25 17.18 -2.50 -2.70
C VAL A 25 18.14 -1.51 -2.05
N GLU A 26 19.39 -1.44 -2.52
CA GLU A 26 20.39 -0.51 -1.99
C GLU A 26 19.98 0.96 -2.22
N THR A 27 19.46 1.29 -3.39
CA THR A 27 18.93 2.62 -3.72
C THR A 27 17.73 2.98 -2.84
N ALA A 28 16.77 2.06 -2.70
CA ALA A 28 15.59 2.29 -1.86
C ALA A 28 15.96 2.49 -0.38
N ARG A 29 16.92 1.70 0.12
CA ARG A 29 17.44 1.82 1.48
C ARG A 29 18.17 3.14 1.70
N ALA A 30 19.06 3.52 0.79
CA ALA A 30 19.78 4.79 0.88
C ALA A 30 18.82 5.98 0.90
N PHE A 31 17.82 5.99 0.01
CA PHE A 31 16.78 6.98 0.02
C PHE A 31 15.99 7.01 1.33
N ALA A 32 15.59 5.83 1.82
CA ALA A 32 14.84 5.70 3.07
C ALA A 32 15.63 6.20 4.28
N ASP A 33 16.93 5.88 4.34
CA ASP A 33 17.81 6.27 5.46
C ASP A 33 18.11 7.77 5.45
N GLU A 34 18.22 8.41 4.28
CA GLU A 34 18.49 9.84 4.15
C GLU A 34 17.24 10.70 4.30
N HIS A 35 16.15 10.32 3.63
CA HIS A 35 14.99 11.21 3.45
C HIS A 35 13.74 10.82 4.25
N VAL A 36 13.68 9.64 4.85
CA VAL A 36 12.47 9.14 5.52
C VAL A 36 12.73 8.83 6.99
N ARG A 37 13.64 7.92 7.30
CA ARG A 37 13.85 7.38 8.66
C ARG A 37 14.13 8.46 9.71
N PRO A 38 14.96 9.50 9.46
CA PRO A 38 15.25 10.54 10.46
C PRO A 38 14.03 11.37 10.85
N PHE A 39 13.02 11.43 9.99
CA PHE A 39 11.85 12.29 10.16
C PHE A 39 10.57 11.53 10.53
N ALA A 40 10.53 10.21 10.35
CA ALA A 40 9.34 9.38 10.49
C ALA A 40 8.62 9.55 11.84
N ALA A 41 9.36 9.64 12.96
CA ALA A 41 8.78 9.83 14.28
C ALA A 41 8.15 11.23 14.44
N GLN A 42 8.76 12.27 13.87
CA GLN A 42 8.22 13.63 13.90
C GLN A 42 6.96 13.72 13.03
N TRP A 43 6.99 13.18 11.81
CA TRP A 43 5.85 13.16 10.91
C TRP A 43 4.65 12.41 11.50
N ASP A 44 4.87 11.30 12.22
CA ASP A 44 3.81 10.59 12.93
C ASP A 44 3.20 11.46 14.04
N ARG A 45 4.03 12.10 14.88
CA ARG A 45 3.55 12.99 15.95
C ARG A 45 2.69 14.12 15.42
N ASP A 46 3.17 14.79 14.37
CA ASP A 46 2.52 15.97 13.79
C ASP A 46 1.42 15.62 12.78
N SER A 47 1.27 14.35 12.47
CA SER A 47 0.42 13.89 11.35
C SER A 47 0.78 14.62 10.04
N HIS A 48 2.07 14.84 9.81
CA HIS A 48 2.60 15.60 8.69
C HIS A 48 2.88 14.72 7.48
N PHE A 49 2.32 15.06 6.33
CA PHE A 49 2.73 14.53 5.03
C PHE A 49 3.82 15.41 4.45
N GLU A 50 4.93 14.83 4.00
CA GLU A 50 6.04 15.56 3.38
C GLU A 50 5.93 15.54 1.85
N PRO A 51 5.41 16.61 1.22
CA PRO A 51 5.15 16.61 -0.22
C PRO A 51 6.41 16.51 -1.08
N SER A 52 7.56 16.96 -0.55
CA SER A 52 8.83 16.95 -1.29
C SER A 52 9.37 15.54 -1.59
N LEU A 53 8.80 14.51 -0.93
CA LEU A 53 9.12 13.11 -1.24
C LEU A 53 8.58 12.66 -2.59
N VAL A 54 7.47 13.24 -3.06
CA VAL A 54 6.83 12.81 -4.32
C VAL A 54 7.77 13.02 -5.52
N PRO A 55 8.27 14.25 -5.79
CA PRO A 55 9.22 14.44 -6.89
C PRO A 55 10.52 13.65 -6.71
N LYS A 56 11.05 13.54 -5.50
CA LYS A 56 12.27 12.76 -5.24
C LYS A 56 12.10 11.26 -5.53
N LEU A 57 10.95 10.67 -5.19
CA LEU A 57 10.63 9.29 -5.56
C LEU A 57 10.42 9.15 -7.07
N GLY A 58 9.86 10.18 -7.72
CA GLY A 58 9.72 10.26 -9.17
C GLY A 58 11.07 10.28 -9.88
N GLU A 59 12.03 11.09 -9.42
CA GLU A 59 13.39 11.16 -9.95
C GLU A 59 14.13 9.82 -9.91
N LEU A 60 13.86 8.99 -8.87
CA LEU A 60 14.37 7.62 -8.76
C LEU A 60 13.54 6.60 -9.58
N GLY A 61 12.46 7.03 -10.23
CA GLY A 61 11.54 6.17 -10.95
C GLY A 61 10.64 5.31 -10.04
N PHE A 62 10.63 5.54 -8.73
CA PHE A 62 9.89 4.72 -7.75
C PHE A 62 8.37 4.93 -7.80
N LEU A 63 7.90 5.93 -8.53
CA LEU A 63 6.47 6.15 -8.80
C LEU A 63 6.01 5.59 -10.15
N GLY A 64 6.95 5.06 -10.94
CA GLY A 64 6.67 4.43 -12.24
C GLY A 64 7.33 3.06 -12.42
N MET A 65 7.66 2.34 -11.34
CA MET A 65 8.47 1.11 -11.40
C MET A 65 7.89 0.05 -12.34
N LEU A 66 6.59 -0.14 -12.33
CA LEU A 66 5.87 -1.17 -13.09
C LEU A 66 5.38 -0.67 -14.46
N LEU A 67 5.57 0.60 -14.78
CA LEU A 67 5.06 1.23 -16.00
C LEU A 67 6.05 1.11 -17.15
N PRO A 68 5.58 1.03 -18.39
CA PRO A 68 6.44 1.05 -19.57
C PRO A 68 7.30 2.33 -19.64
N GLU A 69 8.52 2.20 -20.17
CA GLU A 69 9.46 3.31 -20.37
C GLU A 69 8.87 4.42 -21.24
N GLU A 70 8.05 4.08 -22.23
CA GLU A 70 7.39 5.05 -23.13
C GLU A 70 6.47 6.05 -22.39
N TYR A 71 6.04 5.74 -21.15
CA TYR A 71 5.28 6.63 -20.27
C TYR A 71 6.10 7.14 -19.08
N GLY A 72 7.45 7.02 -19.16
CA GLY A 72 8.35 7.49 -18.11
C GLY A 72 8.50 6.51 -16.94
N GLY A 73 8.07 5.26 -17.08
CA GLY A 73 8.29 4.20 -16.12
C GLY A 73 9.64 3.51 -16.26
N LEU A 74 9.90 2.52 -15.39
CA LEU A 74 11.13 1.72 -15.41
C LEU A 74 10.94 0.33 -16.04
N GLY A 75 9.73 -0.11 -16.32
CA GLY A 75 9.44 -1.43 -16.90
C GLY A 75 9.85 -2.61 -16.04
N LEU A 76 10.00 -2.42 -14.74
CA LEU A 76 10.49 -3.44 -13.81
C LEU A 76 9.43 -4.50 -13.48
N ASP A 77 9.87 -5.64 -13.00
CA ASP A 77 9.00 -6.71 -12.53
C ASP A 77 8.38 -6.43 -11.14
N ALA A 78 7.35 -7.19 -10.81
CA ALA A 78 6.64 -7.04 -9.53
C ALA A 78 7.57 -7.30 -8.33
N LYS A 79 8.54 -8.22 -8.42
CA LYS A 79 9.45 -8.54 -7.32
C LYS A 79 10.37 -7.37 -7.02
N SER A 80 10.93 -6.73 -8.04
CA SER A 80 11.78 -5.53 -7.92
C SER A 80 11.05 -4.39 -7.22
N TYR A 81 9.80 -4.13 -7.61
CA TYR A 81 8.93 -3.15 -6.96
C TYR A 81 8.67 -3.48 -5.47
N LEU A 82 8.32 -4.73 -5.16
CA LEU A 82 8.00 -5.14 -3.79
C LEU A 82 9.23 -5.11 -2.87
N LEU A 83 10.41 -5.40 -3.39
CA LEU A 83 11.68 -5.26 -2.67
C LEU A 83 11.96 -3.80 -2.29
N ALA A 84 11.81 -2.86 -3.22
CA ALA A 84 11.95 -1.44 -2.93
C ALA A 84 10.91 -0.95 -1.91
N LEU A 85 9.65 -1.36 -2.08
CA LEU A 85 8.56 -0.98 -1.19
C LEU A 85 8.77 -1.47 0.25
N GLU A 86 9.34 -2.67 0.43
CA GLU A 86 9.70 -3.20 1.75
C GLU A 86 10.74 -2.33 2.46
N GLU A 87 11.76 -1.82 1.74
CA GLU A 87 12.79 -0.93 2.31
C GLU A 87 12.18 0.41 2.76
N ILE A 88 11.32 1.01 1.94
CA ILE A 88 10.60 2.23 2.28
C ILE A 88 9.68 2.00 3.50
N ALA A 89 8.97 0.87 3.54
CA ALA A 89 8.06 0.52 4.63
C ALA A 89 8.78 0.30 5.96
N ALA A 90 10.00 -0.23 5.93
CA ALA A 90 10.83 -0.39 7.13
C ALA A 90 11.32 0.96 7.69
N ALA A 91 11.35 2.00 6.89
CA ALA A 91 11.65 3.36 7.37
C ALA A 91 10.38 4.09 7.84
N ASP A 92 9.32 4.09 7.01
CA ASP A 92 8.01 4.65 7.37
C ASP A 92 6.87 4.04 6.56
N ALA A 93 5.90 3.47 7.25
CA ALA A 93 4.72 2.86 6.66
C ALA A 93 3.81 3.86 5.92
N SER A 94 3.80 5.13 6.33
CA SER A 94 2.98 6.18 5.71
C SER A 94 3.52 6.56 4.33
N VAL A 95 4.84 6.62 4.16
CA VAL A 95 5.47 6.84 2.85
C VAL A 95 5.26 5.62 1.96
N ALA A 96 5.40 4.42 2.52
CA ALA A 96 5.19 3.19 1.77
C ALA A 96 3.76 3.04 1.26
N VAL A 97 2.73 3.38 2.05
CA VAL A 97 1.34 3.28 1.56
C VAL A 97 1.05 4.28 0.44
N MET A 98 1.63 5.48 0.49
CA MET A 98 1.54 6.45 -0.61
C MET A 98 2.13 5.87 -1.89
N MET A 99 3.35 5.33 -1.83
CA MET A 99 4.03 4.67 -2.96
C MET A 99 3.25 3.44 -3.44
N SER A 100 2.71 2.63 -2.52
CA SER A 100 1.93 1.43 -2.85
C SER A 100 0.63 1.77 -3.59
N VAL A 101 -0.20 2.64 -3.04
CA VAL A 101 -1.48 3.04 -3.66
C VAL A 101 -1.22 3.66 -5.04
N HIS A 102 -0.23 4.54 -5.15
CA HIS A 102 0.13 5.20 -6.40
C HIS A 102 0.49 4.18 -7.50
N ASN A 103 1.42 3.25 -7.21
CA ASN A 103 1.92 2.29 -8.20
C ASN A 103 0.93 1.17 -8.54
N SER A 104 0.07 0.76 -7.58
CA SER A 104 -0.73 -0.45 -7.75
C SER A 104 -2.16 -0.19 -8.24
N LEU A 105 -2.71 1.00 -8.01
CA LEU A 105 -4.12 1.27 -8.30
C LEU A 105 -4.29 2.29 -9.44
N PRO A 106 -4.13 3.62 -9.26
CA PRO A 106 -4.40 4.57 -10.33
C PRO A 106 -3.49 4.38 -11.54
N THR A 107 -2.20 4.15 -11.34
CA THR A 107 -1.26 3.99 -12.46
C THR A 107 -1.51 2.70 -13.24
N GLN A 108 -1.76 1.58 -12.57
CA GLN A 108 -2.06 0.31 -13.24
C GLN A 108 -3.38 0.35 -13.99
N MET A 109 -4.41 1.00 -13.41
CA MET A 109 -5.69 1.16 -14.10
C MET A 109 -5.56 2.02 -15.36
N LEU A 110 -4.82 3.14 -15.28
CA LEU A 110 -4.53 4.00 -16.44
C LEU A 110 -3.70 3.26 -17.49
N ASN A 111 -2.66 2.54 -17.07
CA ASN A 111 -1.81 1.78 -17.98
C ASN A 111 -2.59 0.71 -18.74
N THR A 112 -3.47 -0.01 -18.05
CA THR A 112 -4.21 -1.15 -18.63
C THR A 112 -5.42 -0.73 -19.44
N HIS A 113 -6.17 0.30 -18.99
CA HIS A 113 -7.49 0.63 -19.53
C HIS A 113 -7.58 2.03 -20.14
N GLY A 114 -6.55 2.88 -19.97
CA GLY A 114 -6.51 4.23 -20.52
C GLY A 114 -6.31 4.26 -22.02
N THR A 115 -6.92 5.22 -22.69
CA THR A 115 -6.59 5.58 -24.07
C THR A 115 -5.20 6.20 -24.13
N GLU A 116 -4.58 6.23 -25.31
CA GLU A 116 -3.26 6.87 -25.49
C GLU A 116 -3.26 8.33 -24.99
N ALA A 117 -4.32 9.09 -25.33
CA ALA A 117 -4.47 10.47 -24.86
C ALA A 117 -4.54 10.58 -23.34
N GLN A 118 -5.26 9.66 -22.68
CA GLN A 118 -5.35 9.62 -21.22
C GLN A 118 -4.01 9.24 -20.58
N LYS A 119 -3.27 8.29 -21.16
CA LYS A 119 -1.94 7.89 -20.67
C LYS A 119 -0.95 9.05 -20.79
N ARG A 120 -0.86 9.71 -21.94
CA ARG A 120 0.01 10.89 -22.11
C ARG A 120 -0.34 12.02 -21.15
N ARG A 121 -1.64 12.25 -20.93
CA ARG A 121 -2.12 13.37 -20.10
C ARG A 121 -1.97 13.09 -18.59
N PHE A 122 -2.18 11.85 -18.13
CA PHE A 122 -2.30 11.52 -16.71
C PHE A 122 -1.25 10.52 -16.23
N LEU A 123 -0.90 9.49 -17.01
CA LEU A 123 0.01 8.45 -16.57
C LEU A 123 1.46 8.93 -16.57
N GLU A 124 1.90 9.64 -17.59
CA GLU A 124 3.27 10.17 -17.65
C GLU A 124 3.61 11.10 -16.48
N PRO A 125 2.79 12.12 -16.13
CA PRO A 125 3.07 12.94 -14.95
C PRO A 125 3.05 12.16 -13.63
N LEU A 126 2.23 11.12 -13.52
CA LEU A 126 2.24 10.22 -12.37
C LEU A 126 3.55 9.43 -12.29
N ALA A 127 3.99 8.83 -13.39
CA ALA A 127 5.24 8.06 -13.45
C ALA A 127 6.47 8.88 -13.04
N LYS A 128 6.49 10.16 -13.45
CA LYS A 128 7.56 11.11 -13.13
C LYS A 128 7.48 11.74 -11.74
N GLY A 129 6.41 11.48 -10.98
CA GLY A 129 6.20 12.12 -9.68
C GLY A 129 5.86 13.61 -9.75
N GLU A 130 5.46 14.13 -10.92
CA GLU A 130 4.93 15.49 -11.08
C GLU A 130 3.52 15.58 -10.47
N LEU A 131 2.77 14.50 -10.50
CA LEU A 131 1.47 14.33 -9.88
C LEU A 131 1.44 13.09 -9.00
N LEU A 132 0.65 13.14 -7.93
CA LEU A 132 0.37 11.99 -7.07
C LEU A 132 -0.99 11.39 -7.45
N GLY A 133 -1.08 10.06 -7.51
CA GLY A 133 -2.31 9.34 -7.78
C GLY A 133 -3.04 8.89 -6.52
N ALA A 134 -4.37 8.90 -6.56
CA ALA A 134 -5.23 8.32 -5.53
C ALA A 134 -6.32 7.44 -6.13
N PHE A 135 -6.89 6.57 -5.30
CA PHE A 135 -7.94 5.63 -5.67
C PHE A 135 -9.15 5.80 -4.78
N ALA A 136 -10.34 6.01 -5.37
CA ALA A 136 -11.55 6.35 -4.67
C ALA A 136 -12.68 5.34 -4.96
N LEU A 137 -12.70 4.22 -4.23
CA LEU A 137 -13.72 3.18 -4.31
C LEU A 137 -14.70 3.27 -3.15
N SER A 138 -14.19 3.21 -1.91
CA SER A 138 -14.98 3.06 -0.68
C SER A 138 -15.89 4.25 -0.40
N GLU A 139 -17.03 3.97 0.23
CA GLU A 139 -17.97 4.95 0.76
C GLU A 139 -18.24 4.61 2.24
N ALA A 140 -18.87 5.54 2.98
CA ALA A 140 -19.16 5.33 4.40
C ALA A 140 -19.94 4.03 4.67
N ASP A 141 -20.87 3.66 3.79
CA ASP A 141 -21.72 2.48 3.90
C ASP A 141 -21.26 1.32 2.99
N ALA A 142 -20.17 1.45 2.26
CA ALA A 142 -19.69 0.48 1.26
C ALA A 142 -18.16 0.34 1.27
N GLY A 143 -17.65 -0.43 2.23
CA GLY A 143 -16.25 -0.84 2.32
C GLY A 143 -16.05 -2.25 1.80
N SER A 144 -16.28 -3.28 2.63
CA SER A 144 -16.15 -4.69 2.23
C SER A 144 -17.15 -5.11 1.14
N ASP A 145 -18.37 -4.55 1.16
CA ASP A 145 -19.32 -4.65 0.03
C ASP A 145 -19.11 -3.49 -0.94
N ALA A 146 -17.99 -3.50 -1.66
CA ALA A 146 -17.65 -2.47 -2.62
C ALA A 146 -18.64 -2.38 -3.81
N SER A 147 -19.48 -3.39 -4.03
CA SER A 147 -20.53 -3.36 -5.06
C SER A 147 -21.75 -2.52 -4.65
N ALA A 148 -21.86 -2.17 -3.37
CA ALA A 148 -22.96 -1.39 -2.81
C ALA A 148 -22.77 0.13 -2.87
N ILE A 149 -21.71 0.64 -3.48
CA ILE A 149 -21.46 2.09 -3.64
C ILE A 149 -22.67 2.79 -4.26
N ARG A 150 -22.88 4.06 -3.85
CA ARG A 150 -24.03 4.87 -4.24
C ARG A 150 -23.66 6.17 -4.95
N CYS A 151 -22.39 6.61 -4.87
CA CYS A 151 -21.90 7.77 -5.62
C CYS A 151 -22.24 7.58 -7.10
N GLN A 152 -22.95 8.52 -7.70
CA GLN A 152 -23.61 8.36 -8.99
C GLN A 152 -23.12 9.39 -10.00
N ALA A 153 -23.00 8.96 -11.25
CA ALA A 153 -22.80 9.79 -12.42
C ALA A 153 -24.03 9.69 -13.34
N VAL A 154 -24.61 10.80 -13.69
CA VAL A 154 -25.73 10.90 -14.63
C VAL A 154 -25.23 11.55 -15.90
N ARG A 155 -25.54 10.97 -17.07
CA ARG A 155 -25.13 11.52 -18.37
C ARG A 155 -25.86 12.85 -18.64
N ASP A 156 -25.09 13.85 -19.08
CA ASP A 156 -25.58 15.17 -19.52
C ASP A 156 -24.88 15.58 -20.83
N GLY A 157 -25.50 15.25 -21.95
CA GLY A 157 -24.87 15.33 -23.28
C GLY A 157 -23.70 14.38 -23.40
N ASP A 158 -22.53 14.92 -23.75
CA ASP A 158 -21.29 14.15 -23.84
C ASP A 158 -20.57 14.01 -22.49
N ASP A 159 -20.99 14.76 -21.47
CA ASP A 159 -20.42 14.81 -20.14
C ASP A 159 -21.20 13.99 -19.11
N TRP A 160 -20.69 13.98 -17.89
CA TRP A 160 -21.34 13.35 -16.73
C TRP A 160 -21.46 14.33 -15.57
N ILE A 161 -22.57 14.28 -14.86
CA ILE A 161 -22.77 15.00 -13.59
C ILE A 161 -22.60 13.99 -12.45
N VAL A 162 -21.57 14.17 -11.63
CA VAL A 162 -21.22 13.27 -10.53
C VAL A 162 -21.67 13.86 -9.21
N ASN A 163 -22.40 13.06 -8.43
CA ASN A 163 -22.86 13.40 -7.09
C ASN A 163 -22.58 12.26 -6.10
N GLY A 164 -22.12 12.60 -4.90
CA GLY A 164 -21.87 11.65 -3.82
C GLY A 164 -20.60 11.92 -3.07
N SER A 165 -20.15 10.91 -2.32
CA SER A 165 -18.91 11.02 -1.53
C SER A 165 -18.13 9.72 -1.53
N LYS A 166 -16.82 9.83 -1.31
CA LYS A 166 -15.88 8.72 -1.13
C LYS A 166 -15.17 8.86 0.21
N ALA A 167 -14.97 7.76 0.90
CA ALA A 167 -14.37 7.73 2.23
C ALA A 167 -13.02 6.99 2.22
N TRP A 168 -12.16 7.34 3.15
CA TRP A 168 -10.85 6.68 3.38
C TRP A 168 -9.87 6.82 2.21
N ILE A 169 -9.89 7.96 1.52
CA ILE A 169 -9.06 8.15 0.32
C ILE A 169 -7.64 8.54 0.73
N THR A 170 -6.72 7.59 0.58
CA THR A 170 -5.29 7.77 0.81
C THR A 170 -4.74 8.80 -0.17
N SER A 171 -3.93 9.73 0.34
CA SER A 171 -3.33 10.83 -0.43
C SER A 171 -4.32 11.81 -1.07
N GLY A 172 -5.62 11.71 -0.79
CA GLY A 172 -6.64 12.53 -1.47
C GLY A 172 -6.49 14.04 -1.32
N THR A 173 -5.75 14.52 -0.31
CA THR A 173 -5.41 15.95 -0.11
C THR A 173 -4.37 16.46 -1.12
N HIS A 174 -3.51 15.57 -1.62
CA HIS A 174 -2.35 15.92 -2.45
C HIS A 174 -2.41 15.28 -3.85
N ALA A 175 -3.43 14.46 -4.10
CA ALA A 175 -3.57 13.78 -5.38
C ALA A 175 -3.92 14.76 -6.50
N GLY A 176 -3.12 14.73 -7.56
CA GLY A 176 -3.42 15.44 -8.82
C GLY A 176 -4.32 14.63 -9.75
N VAL A 177 -4.35 13.29 -9.59
CA VAL A 177 -5.19 12.38 -10.35
C VAL A 177 -5.86 11.40 -9.40
N ILE A 178 -7.19 11.28 -9.47
CA ILE A 178 -7.97 10.34 -8.68
C ILE A 178 -8.74 9.41 -9.62
N ILE A 179 -8.55 8.11 -9.51
CA ILE A 179 -9.41 7.15 -10.19
C ILE A 179 -10.57 6.80 -9.27
N ALA A 180 -11.78 7.24 -9.65
CA ALA A 180 -12.99 7.08 -8.85
C ALA A 180 -13.95 6.06 -9.47
N MET A 181 -14.43 5.13 -8.63
CA MET A 181 -15.50 4.20 -9.00
C MET A 181 -16.84 4.84 -8.71
N VAL A 182 -17.68 5.02 -9.74
CA VAL A 182 -18.97 5.73 -9.64
C VAL A 182 -20.04 4.94 -10.37
N ARG A 183 -21.28 4.97 -9.88
CA ARG A 183 -22.40 4.31 -10.56
C ARG A 183 -22.86 5.11 -11.76
N THR A 184 -23.03 4.43 -12.88
CA THR A 184 -23.60 4.99 -14.12
C THR A 184 -24.97 4.38 -14.47
N ASP A 185 -25.41 3.31 -13.74
CA ASP A 185 -26.76 2.78 -13.84
C ASP A 185 -27.77 3.59 -13.01
N THR A 186 -29.03 3.57 -13.42
CA THR A 186 -30.09 4.25 -12.65
C THR A 186 -30.44 3.47 -11.37
N PRO A 187 -31.01 4.13 -10.33
CA PRO A 187 -31.46 3.44 -9.12
C PRO A 187 -32.43 2.28 -9.39
N GLU A 188 -33.27 2.41 -10.41
CA GLU A 188 -34.27 1.42 -10.81
C GLU A 188 -33.64 0.20 -11.54
N ALA A 189 -32.56 0.46 -12.31
CA ALA A 189 -31.88 -0.54 -13.12
C ALA A 189 -30.61 -1.08 -12.47
N ARG A 190 -30.46 -0.95 -11.14
CA ARG A 190 -29.23 -1.35 -10.43
C ARG A 190 -28.72 -2.73 -10.80
N ARG A 191 -27.55 -2.76 -11.46
CA ARG A 191 -26.90 -3.97 -11.97
C ARG A 191 -25.81 -4.50 -11.04
N LYS A 192 -25.85 -4.18 -9.73
CA LYS A 192 -24.80 -4.50 -8.75
C LYS A 192 -23.44 -3.98 -9.27
N SER A 193 -22.42 -4.82 -9.35
CA SER A 193 -21.09 -4.45 -9.83
C SER A 193 -21.04 -3.98 -11.28
N LYS A 194 -21.94 -4.45 -12.15
CA LYS A 194 -21.96 -4.11 -13.59
C LYS A 194 -22.46 -2.69 -13.88
N GLY A 195 -22.98 -1.97 -12.89
CA GLY A 195 -23.40 -0.57 -13.03
C GLY A 195 -22.33 0.42 -12.56
N ILE A 196 -21.11 -0.02 -12.30
CA ILE A 196 -20.02 0.82 -11.78
C ILE A 196 -19.00 1.07 -12.89
N SER A 197 -18.71 2.35 -13.15
CA SER A 197 -17.71 2.83 -14.11
C SER A 197 -16.55 3.50 -13.39
N ALA A 198 -15.41 3.59 -14.06
CA ALA A 198 -14.23 4.28 -13.57
C ALA A 198 -14.08 5.64 -14.22
N PHE A 199 -13.76 6.68 -13.44
CA PHE A 199 -13.54 8.03 -13.93
C PHE A 199 -12.19 8.58 -13.46
N ILE A 200 -11.53 9.33 -14.33
CA ILE A 200 -10.31 10.08 -14.05
C ILE A 200 -10.73 11.47 -13.56
N LEU A 201 -10.60 11.71 -12.26
CA LEU A 201 -10.93 12.99 -11.66
C LEU A 201 -9.66 13.77 -11.31
N THR A 202 -9.77 15.09 -11.34
CA THR A 202 -8.71 16.03 -10.93
C THR A 202 -9.29 17.08 -10.01
N PRO A 203 -8.52 17.65 -9.07
CA PRO A 203 -9.03 18.59 -8.08
C PRO A 203 -9.55 19.92 -8.64
N ASP A 204 -9.19 20.27 -9.88
CA ASP A 204 -9.65 21.48 -10.58
C ASP A 204 -11.08 21.37 -11.14
N LEU A 205 -11.69 20.18 -11.11
CA LEU A 205 -13.07 20.01 -11.58
C LEU A 205 -14.05 20.74 -10.63
N PRO A 206 -14.91 21.64 -11.17
CA PRO A 206 -15.93 22.32 -10.36
C PRO A 206 -16.84 21.32 -9.63
N GLY A 207 -17.04 21.51 -8.32
CA GLY A 207 -17.82 20.59 -7.49
C GLY A 207 -16.99 19.47 -6.84
N PHE A 208 -15.67 19.45 -7.05
CA PHE A 208 -14.76 18.57 -6.32
C PHE A 208 -14.38 19.18 -4.97
N HIS A 209 -14.61 18.46 -3.88
CA HIS A 209 -14.29 18.93 -2.54
C HIS A 209 -13.51 17.89 -1.75
N VAL A 210 -12.42 18.34 -1.11
CA VAL A 210 -11.64 17.54 -0.16
C VAL A 210 -12.15 17.83 1.25
N GLY A 211 -12.55 16.76 1.96
CA GLY A 211 -13.03 16.85 3.32
C GLY A 211 -11.90 16.90 4.36
N LYS A 212 -12.29 16.79 5.63
CA LYS A 212 -11.37 16.80 6.75
C LYS A 212 -10.43 15.59 6.68
N LYS A 213 -9.15 15.82 7.00
CA LYS A 213 -8.17 14.77 7.24
C LYS A 213 -8.56 13.96 8.47
N GLU A 214 -8.54 12.63 8.34
CA GLU A 214 -8.87 11.72 9.43
C GLU A 214 -7.76 11.68 10.48
N ASP A 215 -8.15 11.71 11.77
CA ASP A 215 -7.25 11.45 12.89
C ASP A 215 -7.20 9.95 13.16
N LYS A 216 -6.08 9.32 12.80
CA LYS A 216 -5.93 7.87 12.74
C LYS A 216 -5.08 7.32 13.86
N LEU A 217 -5.29 6.04 14.18
CA LEU A 217 -4.48 5.28 15.12
C LEU A 217 -3.00 5.26 14.73
N GLY A 218 -2.71 4.89 13.49
CA GLY A 218 -1.37 4.77 12.90
C GLY A 218 -1.32 5.32 11.48
N MET A 219 -0.16 5.21 10.82
CA MET A 219 0.12 5.82 9.52
C MET A 219 -0.33 7.28 9.46
N ARG A 220 -0.04 8.02 10.53
CA ARG A 220 -0.57 9.36 10.74
C ARG A 220 -0.01 10.37 9.75
N ALA A 221 1.19 10.12 9.23
CA ALA A 221 1.81 10.93 8.18
C ALA A 221 1.20 10.70 6.78
N SER A 222 0.40 9.66 6.58
CA SER A 222 -0.35 9.45 5.33
C SER A 222 -1.70 10.15 5.42
N PRO A 223 -1.99 11.21 4.64
CA PRO A 223 -3.28 11.88 4.68
C PRO A 223 -4.36 10.97 4.11
N THR A 224 -5.43 10.83 4.87
CA THR A 224 -6.62 10.06 4.48
C THR A 224 -7.82 10.97 4.65
N VAL A 225 -8.65 11.12 3.62
CA VAL A 225 -9.76 12.08 3.59
C VAL A 225 -11.03 11.47 3.01
N THR A 226 -12.13 12.16 3.25
CA THR A 226 -13.36 12.02 2.48
C THR A 226 -13.29 12.96 1.27
N LEU A 227 -13.72 12.49 0.10
CA LEU A 227 -13.95 13.32 -1.08
C LEU A 227 -15.46 13.47 -1.28
N THR A 228 -15.91 14.66 -1.63
CA THR A 228 -17.32 14.93 -1.95
C THR A 228 -17.42 15.55 -3.34
N PHE A 229 -18.39 15.08 -4.10
CA PHE A 229 -18.72 15.56 -5.44
C PHE A 229 -20.12 16.16 -5.40
N ASP A 230 -20.22 17.46 -5.70
CA ASP A 230 -21.46 18.20 -5.69
C ASP A 230 -21.73 18.79 -7.08
N ASN A 231 -22.65 18.17 -7.79
CA ASN A 231 -22.97 18.51 -9.18
C ASN A 231 -21.71 18.67 -10.06
N MET A 232 -20.70 17.82 -9.78
CA MET A 232 -19.41 17.89 -10.44
C MET A 232 -19.54 17.46 -11.91
N ARG A 233 -19.27 18.40 -12.82
CA ARG A 233 -19.24 18.10 -14.27
C ARG A 233 -17.92 17.47 -14.65
N VAL A 234 -18.01 16.24 -15.16
CA VAL A 234 -16.87 15.44 -15.61
C VAL A 234 -16.97 15.25 -17.12
N PRO A 235 -16.01 15.74 -17.90
CA PRO A 235 -15.97 15.51 -19.35
C PRO A 235 -16.03 14.02 -19.71
N GLY A 236 -16.69 13.67 -20.80
CA GLY A 236 -16.88 12.29 -21.22
C GLY A 236 -15.56 11.58 -21.55
N ASP A 237 -14.54 12.31 -21.96
CA ASP A 237 -13.18 11.78 -22.20
C ASP A 237 -12.42 11.37 -20.91
N ARG A 238 -13.01 11.65 -19.75
CA ARG A 238 -12.49 11.23 -18.44
C ARG A 238 -13.01 9.86 -17.98
N MET A 239 -13.91 9.22 -18.71
CA MET A 239 -14.26 7.82 -18.42
C MET A 239 -13.07 6.92 -18.75
N LEU A 240 -12.67 6.09 -17.80
CA LEU A 240 -11.56 5.15 -17.97
C LEU A 240 -12.10 3.80 -18.48
N GLY A 241 -11.72 3.42 -19.68
CA GLY A 241 -12.18 2.19 -20.32
C GLY A 241 -13.66 2.23 -20.69
N ALA A 242 -14.38 1.11 -20.52
CA ALA A 242 -15.77 0.98 -20.91
C ALA A 242 -16.75 1.22 -19.75
N GLU A 243 -17.92 1.76 -20.06
CA GLU A 243 -19.01 1.96 -19.10
C GLU A 243 -19.44 0.62 -18.45
N GLY A 244 -19.63 0.63 -17.13
CA GLY A 244 -20.03 -0.55 -16.36
C GLY A 244 -18.90 -1.51 -16.02
N MET A 245 -17.66 -1.24 -16.44
CA MET A 245 -16.51 -2.13 -16.22
C MET A 245 -15.64 -1.71 -15.03
N GLY A 246 -15.89 -0.57 -14.41
CA GLY A 246 -15.06 0.00 -13.36
C GLY A 246 -14.84 -0.93 -12.16
N PHE A 247 -15.85 -1.70 -11.75
CA PHE A 247 -15.70 -2.67 -10.67
C PHE A 247 -14.70 -3.77 -11.02
N ILE A 248 -14.74 -4.28 -12.25
CA ILE A 248 -13.80 -5.31 -12.72
C ILE A 248 -12.37 -4.75 -12.72
N TYR A 249 -12.19 -3.55 -13.26
CA TYR A 249 -10.89 -2.88 -13.27
C TYR A 249 -10.34 -2.66 -11.86
N ALA A 250 -11.20 -2.24 -10.91
CA ALA A 250 -10.82 -2.09 -9.52
C ALA A 250 -10.35 -3.43 -8.90
N MET A 251 -11.08 -4.52 -9.12
CA MET A 251 -10.71 -5.84 -8.59
C MET A 251 -9.39 -6.36 -9.18
N GLN A 252 -9.16 -6.15 -10.46
CA GLN A 252 -7.89 -6.51 -11.12
C GLN A 252 -6.70 -5.72 -10.53
N SER A 253 -6.87 -4.42 -10.31
CA SER A 253 -5.81 -3.57 -9.72
C SER A 253 -5.54 -3.92 -8.27
N LEU A 254 -6.55 -4.31 -7.50
CA LEU A 254 -6.41 -4.73 -6.11
C LEU A 254 -5.53 -5.98 -5.92
N VAL A 255 -5.30 -6.78 -6.96
CA VAL A 255 -4.32 -7.89 -6.90
C VAL A 255 -2.91 -7.33 -6.70
N HIS A 256 -2.55 -6.29 -7.46
CA HIS A 256 -1.27 -5.57 -7.28
C HIS A 256 -1.20 -4.89 -5.91
N GLY A 257 -2.29 -4.26 -5.48
CA GLY A 257 -2.39 -3.61 -4.19
C GLY A 257 -2.16 -4.58 -3.03
N ARG A 258 -2.78 -5.78 -3.06
CA ARG A 258 -2.59 -6.81 -2.01
C ARG A 258 -1.13 -7.23 -1.86
N LEU A 259 -0.39 -7.39 -2.95
CA LEU A 259 1.04 -7.68 -2.91
C LEU A 259 1.83 -6.49 -2.33
N GLY A 260 1.48 -5.25 -2.69
CA GLY A 260 2.07 -4.04 -2.14
C GLY A 260 1.85 -3.93 -0.62
N ILE A 261 0.62 -4.19 -0.15
CA ILE A 261 0.32 -4.20 1.29
C ILE A 261 1.04 -5.33 2.02
N ALA A 262 1.22 -6.49 1.39
CA ALA A 262 2.02 -7.57 1.97
C ALA A 262 3.49 -7.14 2.15
N ALA A 263 4.11 -6.52 1.15
CA ALA A 263 5.47 -5.96 1.24
C ALA A 263 5.57 -4.90 2.33
N GLN A 264 4.61 -4.00 2.41
CA GLN A 264 4.54 -2.97 3.45
C GLN A 264 4.45 -3.59 4.85
N ALA A 265 3.58 -4.57 5.05
CA ALA A 265 3.42 -5.27 6.33
C ALA A 265 4.72 -5.98 6.74
N ILE A 266 5.42 -6.63 5.78
CA ILE A 266 6.73 -7.25 6.00
C ILE A 266 7.76 -6.21 6.40
N GLY A 267 7.81 -5.05 5.75
CA GLY A 267 8.71 -3.94 6.09
C GLY A 267 8.50 -3.43 7.52
N ILE A 268 7.23 -3.23 7.93
CA ILE A 268 6.88 -2.85 9.31
C ILE A 268 7.33 -3.94 10.31
N ALA A 269 7.05 -5.21 10.02
CA ALA A 269 7.45 -6.34 10.86
C ALA A 269 8.97 -6.42 11.01
N ARG A 270 9.71 -6.25 9.91
CA ARG A 270 11.18 -6.22 9.89
C ARG A 270 11.72 -5.10 10.77
N ALA A 271 11.25 -3.87 10.60
CA ALA A 271 11.68 -2.73 11.41
C ALA A 271 11.44 -2.97 12.91
N ALA A 272 10.29 -3.53 13.27
CA ALA A 272 9.98 -3.87 14.65
C ALA A 272 10.88 -4.98 15.21
N PHE A 273 11.17 -5.99 14.42
CA PHE A 273 12.09 -7.07 14.77
C PHE A 273 13.54 -6.57 14.95
N GLU A 274 14.05 -5.79 13.99
CA GLU A 274 15.41 -5.22 14.05
C GLU A 274 15.58 -4.34 15.29
N ALA A 275 14.60 -3.48 15.58
CA ALA A 275 14.61 -2.67 16.80
C ALA A 275 14.59 -3.54 18.07
N ALA A 276 13.75 -4.57 18.13
CA ALA A 276 13.67 -5.47 19.27
C ALA A 276 14.96 -6.27 19.48
N ALA A 277 15.56 -6.75 18.40
CA ALA A 277 16.83 -7.50 18.44
C ALA A 277 17.99 -6.61 18.92
N ALA A 278 18.10 -5.38 18.39
CA ALA A 278 19.11 -4.41 18.84
C ALA A 278 18.92 -4.09 20.33
N TYR A 279 17.72 -3.72 20.75
CA TYR A 279 17.42 -3.43 22.15
C TYR A 279 17.72 -4.62 23.07
N ALA A 280 17.40 -5.85 22.67
CA ALA A 280 17.64 -7.03 23.48
C ALA A 280 19.14 -7.29 23.73
N ASN A 281 20.01 -6.92 22.79
CA ASN A 281 21.46 -7.04 22.95
C ASN A 281 22.07 -5.93 23.83
N GLU A 282 21.45 -4.76 23.88
CA GLU A 282 21.94 -3.61 24.67
C GLU A 282 21.38 -3.61 26.09
N ARG A 283 20.08 -3.91 26.24
CA ARG A 283 19.38 -3.87 27.54
C ARG A 283 19.84 -4.99 28.46
N LYS A 284 20.28 -4.63 29.65
CA LYS A 284 20.72 -5.57 30.68
C LYS A 284 19.74 -5.68 31.81
N GLN A 285 19.43 -6.90 32.23
CA GLN A 285 18.73 -7.23 33.46
C GLN A 285 19.35 -8.49 34.06
N PHE A 286 19.30 -8.64 35.40
CA PHE A 286 19.94 -9.74 36.12
C PHE A 286 21.41 -9.92 35.75
N GLY A 287 22.12 -8.81 35.50
CA GLY A 287 23.56 -8.78 35.24
C GLY A 287 24.02 -9.09 33.81
N LYS A 288 23.10 -9.33 32.87
CA LYS A 288 23.43 -9.70 31.47
C LYS A 288 22.43 -9.13 30.44
N PRO A 289 22.79 -9.06 29.15
CA PRO A 289 21.85 -8.68 28.08
C PRO A 289 20.60 -9.55 28.09
N ILE A 290 19.42 -8.93 27.85
CA ILE A 290 18.17 -9.70 27.86
C ILE A 290 18.09 -10.69 26.69
N ALA A 291 18.87 -10.51 25.64
CA ALA A 291 19.04 -11.48 24.53
C ALA A 291 19.57 -12.86 25.00
N GLU A 292 20.20 -12.95 26.18
CA GLU A 292 20.71 -14.21 26.71
C GLU A 292 19.64 -15.03 27.45
N PHE A 293 18.43 -14.50 27.64
CA PHE A 293 17.33 -15.25 28.24
C PHE A 293 16.53 -16.00 27.18
N GLN A 294 16.31 -17.30 27.38
CA GLN A 294 15.59 -18.15 26.42
C GLN A 294 14.21 -17.59 26.06
N GLY A 295 13.48 -17.03 27.02
CA GLY A 295 12.16 -16.43 26.76
C GLY A 295 12.19 -15.26 25.78
N VAL A 296 13.31 -14.51 25.72
CA VAL A 296 13.54 -13.45 24.72
C VAL A 296 14.00 -14.04 23.39
N GLN A 297 14.94 -15.02 23.45
CA GLN A 297 15.42 -15.72 22.25
C GLN A 297 14.30 -16.39 21.47
N PHE A 298 13.34 -17.05 22.15
CA PHE A 298 12.21 -17.69 21.50
C PHE A 298 11.31 -16.68 20.79
N LYS A 299 11.05 -15.51 21.43
CA LYS A 299 10.31 -14.43 20.75
C LYS A 299 11.00 -13.96 19.49
N LEU A 300 12.30 -13.66 19.55
CA LEU A 300 13.09 -13.22 18.40
C LEU A 300 13.13 -14.30 17.29
N ALA A 301 13.27 -15.58 17.66
CA ALA A 301 13.25 -16.69 16.71
C ALA A 301 11.90 -16.81 15.99
N ASP A 302 10.80 -16.72 16.72
CA ASP A 302 9.45 -16.77 16.16
C ASP A 302 9.17 -15.56 15.24
N MET A 303 9.59 -14.35 15.65
CA MET A 303 9.50 -13.15 14.82
C MET A 303 10.24 -13.33 13.49
N ALA A 304 11.49 -13.76 13.56
CA ALA A 304 12.35 -14.05 12.41
C ALA A 304 11.71 -15.08 11.47
N THR A 305 11.22 -16.17 12.02
CA THR A 305 10.60 -17.27 11.25
C THR A 305 9.37 -16.79 10.49
N ARG A 306 8.48 -16.04 11.15
CA ARG A 306 7.23 -15.51 10.53
C ARG A 306 7.53 -14.51 9.42
N ILE A 307 8.47 -13.57 9.63
CA ILE A 307 8.87 -12.59 8.61
C ILE A 307 9.45 -13.32 7.40
N THR A 308 10.32 -14.29 7.64
CA THR A 308 10.95 -15.10 6.58
C THR A 308 9.92 -15.86 5.75
N ALA A 309 8.94 -16.49 6.39
CA ALA A 309 7.88 -17.22 5.72
C ALA A 309 6.97 -16.27 4.90
N ALA A 310 6.61 -15.11 5.46
CA ALA A 310 5.80 -14.11 4.76
C ALA A 310 6.53 -13.58 3.51
N ARG A 311 7.82 -13.28 3.64
CA ARG A 311 8.66 -12.82 2.53
C ARG A 311 8.81 -13.87 1.44
N ALA A 312 9.05 -15.13 1.81
CA ALA A 312 9.17 -16.23 0.87
C ALA A 312 7.87 -16.40 0.05
N LEU A 313 6.71 -16.40 0.71
CA LEU A 313 5.40 -16.46 0.04
C LEU A 313 5.20 -15.30 -0.93
N LEU A 314 5.53 -14.06 -0.51
CA LEU A 314 5.40 -12.86 -1.33
C LEU A 314 6.29 -12.93 -2.57
N HIS A 315 7.57 -13.28 -2.40
CA HIS A 315 8.53 -13.32 -3.51
C HIS A 315 8.20 -14.42 -4.52
N GLU A 316 7.76 -15.59 -4.06
CA GLU A 316 7.32 -16.69 -4.93
C GLU A 316 6.08 -16.26 -5.73
N THR A 317 5.09 -15.64 -5.07
CA THR A 317 3.90 -15.12 -5.74
C THR A 317 4.24 -14.03 -6.77
N ALA A 318 5.17 -13.13 -6.44
CA ALA A 318 5.64 -12.10 -7.37
C ALA A 318 6.34 -12.69 -8.60
N SER A 319 7.16 -13.72 -8.40
CA SER A 319 7.84 -14.43 -9.47
C SER A 319 6.85 -15.18 -10.38
N ALA A 320 5.86 -15.85 -9.81
CA ALA A 320 4.79 -16.50 -10.55
C ALA A 320 3.98 -15.49 -11.39
N LYS A 321 3.66 -14.31 -10.81
CA LYS A 321 2.99 -13.22 -11.53
C LYS A 321 3.82 -12.71 -12.69
N ALA A 322 5.12 -12.51 -12.51
CA ALA A 322 6.04 -12.09 -13.58
C ALA A 322 6.12 -13.12 -14.72
N ALA A 323 5.94 -14.40 -14.39
CA ALA A 323 5.84 -15.49 -15.36
C ALA A 323 4.45 -15.60 -16.04
N GLY A 324 3.50 -14.69 -15.74
CA GLY A 324 2.17 -14.65 -16.34
C GLY A 324 1.12 -15.55 -15.68
N ALA A 325 1.40 -16.11 -14.51
CA ALA A 325 0.42 -16.90 -13.77
C ALA A 325 -0.70 -16.04 -13.19
N ASP A 326 -1.91 -16.59 -13.11
CA ASP A 326 -2.99 -16.06 -12.27
C ASP A 326 -2.64 -16.28 -10.79
N VAL A 327 -2.55 -15.18 -10.04
CA VAL A 327 -2.12 -15.19 -8.64
C VAL A 327 -3.15 -14.54 -7.70
N ASP A 328 -4.41 -14.43 -8.09
CA ASP A 328 -5.44 -13.72 -7.31
C ASP A 328 -5.59 -14.30 -5.89
N ALA A 329 -5.66 -15.62 -5.78
CA ALA A 329 -5.75 -16.31 -4.49
C ALA A 329 -4.44 -16.17 -3.69
N GLN A 330 -3.29 -16.33 -4.33
CA GLN A 330 -1.97 -16.23 -3.71
C GLN A 330 -1.70 -14.80 -3.22
N ALA A 331 -2.09 -13.76 -3.98
CA ALA A 331 -1.99 -12.36 -3.53
C ALA A 331 -2.82 -12.11 -2.26
N SER A 332 -4.01 -12.73 -2.19
CA SER A 332 -4.85 -12.70 -0.97
C SER A 332 -4.18 -13.44 0.20
N MET A 333 -3.54 -14.59 -0.05
CA MET A 333 -2.75 -15.32 0.96
C MET A 333 -1.55 -14.51 1.45
N CYS A 334 -0.81 -13.86 0.55
CA CYS A 334 0.31 -12.98 0.91
C CYS A 334 -0.14 -11.85 1.84
N LYS A 335 -1.21 -11.13 1.45
CA LYS A 335 -1.74 -10.01 2.23
C LYS A 335 -2.23 -10.46 3.61
N LEU A 336 -2.99 -11.55 3.67
CA LEU A 336 -3.49 -12.10 4.91
C LEU A 336 -2.37 -12.48 5.85
N PHE A 337 -1.44 -13.31 5.38
CA PHE A 337 -0.35 -13.83 6.22
C PHE A 337 0.63 -12.75 6.65
N ALA A 338 1.00 -11.83 5.75
CA ALA A 338 1.92 -10.73 6.06
C ALA A 338 1.32 -9.74 7.07
N SER A 339 0.06 -9.35 6.92
CA SER A 339 -0.59 -8.40 7.84
C SER A 339 -0.76 -8.98 9.25
N GLU A 340 -1.19 -10.23 9.38
CA GLU A 340 -1.30 -10.91 10.69
C GLU A 340 0.08 -11.15 11.31
N THR A 341 1.10 -11.44 10.50
CA THR A 341 2.50 -11.51 10.92
C THR A 341 2.97 -10.17 11.47
N ALA A 342 2.70 -9.07 10.78
CA ALA A 342 3.12 -7.73 11.22
C ALA A 342 2.48 -7.35 12.56
N MET A 343 1.18 -7.61 12.75
CA MET A 343 0.51 -7.39 14.03
C MET A 343 1.11 -8.22 15.16
N TRP A 344 1.38 -9.49 14.89
CA TRP A 344 1.98 -10.36 15.90
C TRP A 344 3.41 -9.94 16.24
N VAL A 345 4.24 -9.65 15.24
CA VAL A 345 5.65 -9.25 15.41
C VAL A 345 5.76 -7.93 16.17
N THR A 346 4.98 -6.92 15.78
CA THR A 346 4.98 -5.60 16.47
C THR A 346 4.52 -5.71 17.91
N THR A 347 3.56 -6.59 18.22
CA THR A 347 3.14 -6.89 19.59
C THR A 347 4.29 -7.51 20.40
N GLN A 348 5.03 -8.48 19.82
CA GLN A 348 6.18 -9.08 20.49
C GLN A 348 7.35 -8.09 20.64
N ALA A 349 7.55 -7.18 19.68
CA ALA A 349 8.56 -6.14 19.80
C ALA A 349 8.31 -5.22 21.00
N ILE A 350 7.07 -4.74 21.19
CA ILE A 350 6.68 -3.98 22.39
C ILE A 350 6.98 -4.80 23.64
N GLN A 351 6.65 -6.08 23.66
CA GLN A 351 6.88 -6.94 24.81
C GLN A 351 8.37 -7.12 25.14
N VAL A 352 9.26 -7.19 24.12
CA VAL A 352 10.71 -7.24 24.30
C VAL A 352 11.24 -5.96 24.94
N PHE A 353 10.73 -4.80 24.52
CA PHE A 353 11.06 -3.50 25.10
C PHE A 353 10.52 -3.31 26.54
N GLY A 354 9.49 -4.07 26.93
CA GLY A 354 8.83 -3.90 28.22
C GLY A 354 8.21 -2.51 28.36
N GLY A 355 8.38 -1.85 29.51
CA GLY A 355 7.83 -0.51 29.75
C GLY A 355 8.29 0.54 28.72
N TYR A 356 9.51 0.43 28.22
CA TYR A 356 10.03 1.32 27.18
C TYR A 356 9.37 1.10 25.82
N GLY A 357 8.76 -0.05 25.55
CA GLY A 357 7.96 -0.27 24.34
C GLY A 357 6.61 0.42 24.33
N TYR A 358 6.17 0.95 25.49
CA TYR A 358 4.87 1.59 25.65
C TYR A 358 4.91 3.12 25.60
N VAL A 359 6.08 3.69 25.41
CA VAL A 359 6.30 5.15 25.36
C VAL A 359 6.79 5.59 23.97
N LYS A 360 6.44 6.82 23.58
CA LYS A 360 6.65 7.34 22.21
C LYS A 360 8.11 7.70 21.88
N GLU A 361 9.01 7.61 22.84
CA GLU A 361 10.46 7.82 22.64
C GLU A 361 11.10 6.66 21.89
N TYR A 362 10.45 5.49 21.85
CA TYR A 362 10.91 4.31 21.13
C TYR A 362 9.96 3.98 19.98
N PRO A 363 10.46 3.44 18.85
CA PRO A 363 9.67 3.34 17.61
C PRO A 363 8.65 2.19 17.61
N VAL A 364 8.75 1.21 18.52
CA VAL A 364 7.98 -0.04 18.44
C VAL A 364 6.48 0.18 18.65
N GLU A 365 6.07 1.18 19.43
CA GLU A 365 4.66 1.53 19.61
C GLU A 365 4.06 2.08 18.29
N LYS A 366 4.85 2.87 17.53
CA LYS A 366 4.44 3.37 16.21
C LYS A 366 4.27 2.21 15.23
N TYR A 367 5.21 1.29 15.17
CA TYR A 367 5.10 0.12 14.29
C TYR A 367 3.86 -0.72 14.58
N PHE A 368 3.49 -0.90 15.84
CA PHE A 368 2.27 -1.58 16.24
C PHE A 368 1.01 -0.84 15.74
N ARG A 369 0.95 0.49 15.92
CA ARG A 369 -0.18 1.30 15.44
C ARG A 369 -0.30 1.27 13.90
N ASP A 370 0.83 1.36 13.22
CA ASP A 370 0.90 1.35 11.76
C ASP A 370 0.53 -0.02 11.17
N ALA A 371 0.95 -1.12 11.82
CA ALA A 371 0.65 -2.47 11.36
C ALA A 371 -0.86 -2.77 11.32
N LYS A 372 -1.64 -2.21 12.24
CA LYS A 372 -3.06 -2.58 12.39
C LYS A 372 -3.90 -2.35 11.13
N VAL A 373 -3.66 -1.26 10.42
CA VAL A 373 -4.46 -0.95 9.21
C VAL A 373 -4.18 -1.92 8.06
N THR A 374 -3.02 -2.61 8.06
CA THR A 374 -2.70 -3.62 7.04
C THR A 374 -3.66 -4.82 7.05
N GLU A 375 -4.32 -5.10 8.17
CA GLU A 375 -5.39 -6.09 8.27
C GLU A 375 -6.75 -5.59 7.76
N ILE A 376 -6.90 -4.27 7.53
CA ILE A 376 -8.20 -3.62 7.28
C ILE A 376 -8.35 -3.18 5.83
N TYR A 377 -7.45 -2.34 5.33
CA TYR A 377 -7.59 -1.74 4.00
C TYR A 377 -7.25 -2.72 2.86
N GLU A 378 -7.62 -2.36 1.63
CA GLU A 378 -7.50 -3.20 0.43
C GLU A 378 -8.14 -4.60 0.58
N GLY A 379 -9.20 -4.65 1.37
CA GLY A 379 -9.92 -5.85 1.77
C GLY A 379 -9.43 -6.39 3.11
N THR A 380 -10.35 -6.46 4.10
CA THR A 380 -10.02 -6.96 5.44
C THR A 380 -9.50 -8.40 5.42
N SER A 381 -8.87 -8.84 6.50
CA SER A 381 -8.43 -10.23 6.66
C SER A 381 -9.55 -11.24 6.40
N GLU A 382 -10.81 -10.90 6.76
CA GLU A 382 -12.01 -11.70 6.47
C GLU A 382 -12.32 -11.73 4.99
N VAL A 383 -12.20 -10.60 4.29
CA VAL A 383 -12.39 -10.53 2.83
C VAL A 383 -11.33 -11.37 2.11
N GLN A 384 -10.06 -11.32 2.56
CA GLN A 384 -9.02 -12.20 2.00
C GLN A 384 -9.38 -13.67 2.18
N ARG A 385 -9.87 -14.07 3.36
CA ARG A 385 -10.32 -15.45 3.63
C ARG A 385 -11.49 -15.87 2.73
N ILE A 386 -12.42 -14.96 2.44
CA ILE A 386 -13.52 -15.22 1.49
C ILE A 386 -12.98 -15.48 0.07
N VAL A 387 -12.02 -14.67 -0.40
CA VAL A 387 -11.41 -14.85 -1.73
C VAL A 387 -10.68 -16.19 -1.80
N ILE A 388 -9.82 -16.48 -0.82
CA ILE A 388 -9.06 -17.74 -0.73
C ILE A 388 -10.02 -18.93 -0.66
N GLY A 389 -11.02 -18.87 0.23
CA GLY A 389 -12.00 -19.95 0.41
C GLY A 389 -12.77 -20.27 -0.87
N ARG A 390 -13.17 -19.25 -1.62
CA ARG A 390 -13.84 -19.44 -2.93
C ARG A 390 -12.91 -20.10 -3.95
N ALA A 391 -11.65 -19.69 -4.02
CA ALA A 391 -10.67 -20.27 -4.95
C ALA A 391 -10.41 -21.75 -4.62
N VAL A 392 -10.26 -22.10 -3.33
CA VAL A 392 -10.06 -23.47 -2.87
C VAL A 392 -11.30 -24.33 -3.18
N SER A 393 -12.50 -23.80 -2.92
CA SER A 393 -13.76 -24.54 -3.16
C SER A 393 -14.11 -24.71 -4.65
N ALA A 394 -13.62 -23.83 -5.52
CA ALA A 394 -13.83 -23.95 -6.97
C ALA A 394 -12.87 -24.93 -7.65
N GLY A 395 -11.74 -25.27 -7.00
CA GLY A 395 -10.74 -26.23 -7.51
C GLY A 395 -10.92 -27.66 -7.02
N VAL A 396 -11.95 -27.92 -6.24
CA VAL A 396 -12.39 -29.23 -5.76
C VAL A 396 -13.72 -29.54 -6.42
#